data_8ac3aa2dcd428fe3421786f0e5056580
#
_entry.id   8ac3aa2dcd428fe3421786f0e5056580
#
_cell.length_a   1.000
_cell.length_b   1.000
_cell.length_c   1.000
_cell.angle_alpha   90.00
_cell.angle_beta   90.00
_cell.angle_gamma   90.00
#
_symmetry.space_group_name_H-M   'P 1'
#
loop_
_entity.id
_entity.type
_entity.pdbx_description
1 polymer ?
#
loop_
_entity_poly.entity_id
_entity_poly.type
_entity_poly.pdbx_seq_one_letter_code
_entity_poly.pdbx_strand_id
1 'polypeptide(L)'
;MAVLSDVIKGQREILGRVHGKDPAEIPQLWAVFTEVQRYYDKGFKVPDDVMLLFCDNNWGYIRRVGPWQEQRRKGGMGLYYHVDMNGGPWNDRWINTTTIPKLREQFNLAYQSGIDDLWVVNVGDLKPKELPIDFIMRYAWNPDAIQADETDDYLRQWAQQNFGEAHAEAISGLVARYSKYNLWRKPEVQSTNIFSVVNHCEADRVTDLWRTLAHEADSVGQLMPQAYKDAYYQLVLYPVKASAGVAEIYLAAAKNRLYARQGRVTANDYARRVEELYTVDTVMTAYYNKVLAGGKWEKMMSDIHSVSYT
;
A
#
# COMPACT_ATOMS: atom_id res chain seq x y z
N MET A 1 1.90 -27.94 -18.10
CA MET A 1 0.57 -27.52 -18.59
C MET A 1 -0.42 -28.69 -18.62
N ALA A 2 -0.08 -29.90 -19.09
CA ALA A 2 -1.02 -31.04 -19.07
C ALA A 2 -1.61 -31.31 -17.66
N VAL A 3 -0.75 -31.42 -16.64
CA VAL A 3 -1.21 -31.66 -15.26
C VAL A 3 -2.21 -30.59 -14.77
N LEU A 4 -2.01 -29.32 -15.12
CA LEU A 4 -2.99 -28.27 -14.76
C LEU A 4 -4.32 -28.45 -15.46
N SER A 5 -4.32 -28.86 -16.73
CA SER A 5 -5.56 -29.17 -17.45
C SER A 5 -6.31 -30.33 -16.80
N ASP A 6 -5.60 -31.39 -16.38
CA ASP A 6 -6.20 -32.54 -15.71
C ASP A 6 -6.76 -32.17 -14.33
N VAL A 7 -6.06 -31.31 -13.58
CA VAL A 7 -6.54 -30.78 -12.29
C VAL A 7 -7.82 -29.97 -12.47
N ILE A 8 -7.85 -29.03 -13.42
CA ILE A 8 -9.03 -28.20 -13.69
C ILE A 8 -10.21 -29.09 -14.10
N LYS A 9 -9.99 -30.08 -14.99
CA LYS A 9 -11.03 -31.00 -15.40
C LYS A 9 -11.57 -31.81 -14.22
N GLY A 10 -10.68 -32.41 -13.44
CA GLY A 10 -11.10 -33.24 -12.27
C GLY A 10 -11.84 -32.39 -11.21
N GLN A 11 -11.40 -31.18 -10.96
CA GLN A 11 -12.09 -30.24 -10.05
C GLN A 11 -13.51 -29.91 -10.55
N ARG A 12 -13.67 -29.63 -11.83
CA ARG A 12 -14.98 -29.37 -12.44
C ARG A 12 -15.92 -30.58 -12.38
N GLU A 13 -15.40 -31.78 -12.63
CA GLU A 13 -16.18 -33.03 -12.48
C GLU A 13 -16.66 -33.22 -11.02
N ILE A 14 -15.82 -32.94 -10.04
CA ILE A 14 -16.19 -33.01 -8.62
C ILE A 14 -17.27 -31.96 -8.30
N LEU A 15 -17.10 -30.70 -8.73
CA LEU A 15 -18.09 -29.65 -8.52
C LEU A 15 -19.44 -29.99 -9.12
N GLY A 16 -19.48 -30.45 -10.38
CA GLY A 16 -20.72 -30.89 -11.04
C GLY A 16 -21.42 -32.01 -10.26
N ARG A 17 -20.66 -33.00 -9.80
CA ARG A 17 -21.20 -34.11 -9.01
C ARG A 17 -21.75 -33.69 -7.66
N VAL A 18 -21.03 -32.79 -6.95
CA VAL A 18 -21.42 -32.32 -5.62
C VAL A 18 -22.63 -31.41 -5.67
N HIS A 19 -22.71 -30.54 -6.66
CA HIS A 19 -23.81 -29.59 -6.80
C HIS A 19 -24.98 -30.11 -7.63
N GLY A 20 -24.84 -31.28 -8.31
CA GLY A 20 -25.88 -31.83 -9.20
C GLY A 20 -26.18 -30.92 -10.39
N LYS A 21 -25.23 -30.13 -10.88
CA LYS A 21 -25.38 -29.17 -11.96
C LYS A 21 -24.27 -29.28 -12.99
N ASP A 22 -24.49 -28.69 -14.16
CA ASP A 22 -23.40 -28.52 -15.12
C ASP A 22 -22.30 -27.68 -14.49
N PRO A 23 -21.02 -28.08 -14.52
CA PRO A 23 -19.91 -27.28 -14.03
C PRO A 23 -19.86 -25.88 -14.63
N ALA A 24 -20.37 -25.65 -15.83
CA ALA A 24 -20.46 -24.34 -16.47
C ALA A 24 -21.48 -23.37 -15.83
N GLU A 25 -22.39 -23.90 -14.98
CA GLU A 25 -23.36 -23.09 -14.21
C GLU A 25 -22.85 -22.74 -12.83
N ILE A 26 -21.69 -23.27 -12.42
CA ILE A 26 -21.10 -23.07 -11.12
C ILE A 26 -20.01 -22.01 -11.24
N PRO A 27 -20.12 -20.84 -10.55
CA PRO A 27 -19.09 -19.81 -10.61
C PRO A 27 -17.71 -20.34 -10.20
N GLN A 28 -16.74 -20.17 -11.06
CA GLN A 28 -15.36 -20.59 -10.86
C GLN A 28 -14.43 -19.47 -11.31
N LEU A 29 -13.30 -19.33 -10.64
CA LEU A 29 -12.28 -18.36 -11.06
C LEU A 29 -10.90 -19.01 -11.09
N TRP A 30 -10.03 -18.48 -11.92
CA TRP A 30 -8.65 -18.90 -12.04
C TRP A 30 -7.72 -17.69 -11.91
N ALA A 31 -6.93 -17.67 -10.81
CA ALA A 31 -6.01 -16.58 -10.52
C ALA A 31 -4.79 -16.66 -11.45
N VAL A 32 -4.60 -15.59 -12.22
CA VAL A 32 -3.47 -15.43 -13.14
C VAL A 32 -2.37 -14.66 -12.42
N PHE A 33 -1.67 -15.33 -11.49
CA PHE A 33 -0.64 -14.73 -10.65
C PHE A 33 0.68 -15.50 -10.77
N THR A 34 1.79 -14.81 -10.69
CA THR A 34 3.18 -15.34 -10.70
C THR A 34 3.45 -16.36 -11.82
N GLU A 35 3.72 -17.63 -11.47
CA GLU A 35 3.98 -18.71 -12.43
C GLU A 35 2.75 -19.05 -13.28
N VAL A 36 1.55 -18.86 -12.76
CA VAL A 36 0.31 -19.11 -13.51
C VAL A 36 0.17 -18.10 -14.64
N GLN A 37 0.55 -16.83 -14.42
CA GLN A 37 0.62 -15.84 -15.49
C GLN A 37 1.57 -16.30 -16.62
N ARG A 38 2.70 -16.91 -16.29
CA ARG A 38 3.64 -17.44 -17.29
C ARG A 38 3.03 -18.56 -18.14
N TYR A 39 2.17 -19.39 -17.55
CA TYR A 39 1.43 -20.41 -18.32
C TYR A 39 0.39 -19.78 -19.23
N TYR A 40 -0.35 -18.80 -18.71
CA TYR A 40 -1.31 -18.02 -19.51
C TYR A 40 -0.62 -17.33 -20.70
N ASP A 41 0.51 -16.65 -20.48
CA ASP A 41 1.30 -15.98 -21.53
C ASP A 41 1.85 -16.97 -22.59
N LYS A 42 2.05 -18.23 -22.21
CA LYS A 42 2.42 -19.33 -23.13
C LYS A 42 1.23 -20.00 -23.81
N GLY A 43 0.03 -19.43 -23.70
CA GLY A 43 -1.17 -19.90 -24.37
C GLY A 43 -1.96 -20.98 -23.61
N PHE A 44 -1.69 -21.21 -22.32
CA PHE A 44 -2.53 -22.07 -21.51
C PHE A 44 -3.91 -21.41 -21.31
N LYS A 45 -4.97 -22.17 -21.55
CA LYS A 45 -6.35 -21.68 -21.45
C LYS A 45 -7.16 -22.52 -20.47
N VAL A 46 -8.04 -21.87 -19.78
CA VAL A 46 -9.12 -22.47 -18.99
C VAL A 46 -10.44 -22.37 -19.77
N PRO A 47 -11.46 -23.18 -19.44
CA PRO A 47 -12.78 -23.09 -20.08
C PRO A 47 -13.35 -21.66 -20.04
N ASP A 48 -14.12 -21.31 -21.04
CA ASP A 48 -14.64 -19.95 -21.24
C ASP A 48 -15.58 -19.46 -20.13
N ASP A 49 -16.22 -20.39 -19.42
CA ASP A 49 -17.09 -20.16 -18.28
C ASP A 49 -16.32 -19.95 -16.96
N VAL A 50 -15.01 -20.12 -16.93
CA VAL A 50 -14.15 -19.83 -15.76
C VAL A 50 -13.65 -18.40 -15.84
N MET A 51 -13.90 -17.61 -14.79
CA MET A 51 -13.39 -16.23 -14.70
C MET A 51 -11.85 -16.21 -14.68
N LEU A 52 -11.25 -15.27 -15.40
CA LEU A 52 -9.82 -14.95 -15.27
C LEU A 52 -9.65 -13.85 -14.24
N LEU A 53 -8.93 -14.13 -13.16
CA LEU A 53 -8.61 -13.17 -12.12
C LEU A 53 -7.16 -12.69 -12.29
N PHE A 54 -6.98 -11.54 -12.94
CA PHE A 54 -5.67 -10.90 -13.12
C PHE A 54 -5.19 -10.28 -11.82
N CYS A 55 -3.87 -10.14 -11.69
CA CYS A 55 -3.25 -9.64 -10.45
C CYS A 55 -2.28 -8.50 -10.74
N ASP A 56 -2.07 -7.68 -9.71
CA ASP A 56 -0.98 -6.70 -9.66
C ASP A 56 0.36 -7.35 -9.23
N ASN A 57 1.37 -6.53 -9.03
CA ASN A 57 2.67 -6.92 -8.50
C ASN A 57 2.95 -6.24 -7.14
N ASN A 58 4.09 -6.57 -6.51
CA ASN A 58 4.52 -6.01 -5.22
C ASN A 58 4.59 -4.46 -5.17
N TRP A 59 4.54 -3.80 -6.32
CA TRP A 59 4.53 -2.34 -6.43
C TRP A 59 3.14 -1.76 -6.69
N GLY A 60 2.10 -2.62 -6.74
CA GLY A 60 0.72 -2.23 -7.02
C GLY A 60 0.49 -1.79 -8.46
N TYR A 61 1.16 -2.43 -9.42
CA TYR A 61 0.93 -2.25 -10.85
C TYR A 61 0.35 -3.50 -11.46
N ILE A 62 -0.76 -3.36 -12.18
CA ILE A 62 -1.34 -4.42 -12.99
C ILE A 62 -0.36 -4.72 -14.13
N ARG A 63 0.15 -5.95 -14.17
CA ARG A 63 1.16 -6.35 -15.16
C ARG A 63 0.58 -6.90 -16.44
N ARG A 64 -0.66 -7.38 -16.38
CA ARG A 64 -1.33 -8.05 -17.46
C ARG A 64 -2.81 -7.72 -17.44
N VAL A 65 -3.31 -7.31 -18.60
CA VAL A 65 -4.74 -7.29 -18.90
C VAL A 65 -5.01 -8.34 -19.96
N GLY A 66 -6.20 -8.88 -20.00
CA GLY A 66 -6.60 -9.85 -21.01
C GLY A 66 -6.61 -9.21 -22.40
N PRO A 67 -6.33 -9.98 -23.48
CA PRO A 67 -6.55 -9.50 -24.83
C PRO A 67 -8.05 -9.21 -25.04
N TRP A 68 -8.35 -8.33 -26.00
CA TRP A 68 -9.74 -7.91 -26.25
C TRP A 68 -10.71 -9.08 -26.52
N GLN A 69 -10.21 -10.23 -27.01
CA GLN A 69 -11.00 -11.45 -27.22
C GLN A 69 -11.49 -12.07 -25.89
N GLU A 70 -10.68 -11.97 -24.83
CA GLU A 70 -11.04 -12.49 -23.50
C GLU A 70 -12.09 -11.61 -22.79
N GLN A 71 -12.22 -10.33 -23.18
CA GLN A 71 -13.25 -9.42 -22.63
C GLN A 71 -14.68 -9.91 -22.85
N ARG A 72 -14.90 -10.85 -23.76
CA ARG A 72 -16.20 -11.45 -24.09
C ARG A 72 -16.38 -12.85 -23.54
N ARG A 73 -15.44 -13.31 -22.68
CA ARG A 73 -15.56 -14.65 -22.12
C ARG A 73 -16.78 -14.75 -21.18
N LYS A 74 -17.43 -15.92 -21.20
CA LYS A 74 -18.66 -16.16 -20.41
C LYS A 74 -18.43 -16.04 -18.92
N GLY A 75 -17.28 -16.48 -18.42
CA GLY A 75 -16.92 -16.41 -16.99
C GLY A 75 -16.50 -15.02 -16.51
N GLY A 76 -16.30 -14.06 -17.44
CA GLY A 76 -15.88 -12.72 -17.10
C GLY A 76 -14.41 -12.57 -16.71
N MET A 77 -14.01 -11.34 -16.36
CA MET A 77 -12.66 -11.02 -15.91
C MET A 77 -12.68 -10.23 -14.61
N GLY A 78 -11.80 -10.59 -13.71
CA GLY A 78 -11.65 -9.94 -12.41
C GLY A 78 -10.21 -9.48 -12.15
N LEU A 79 -10.08 -8.68 -11.10
CA LEU A 79 -8.81 -8.17 -10.58
C LEU A 79 -8.61 -8.63 -9.14
N TYR A 80 -7.43 -9.13 -8.82
CA TYR A 80 -6.94 -9.28 -7.45
C TYR A 80 -5.82 -8.26 -7.23
N TYR A 81 -6.14 -7.21 -6.47
CA TYR A 81 -5.26 -6.08 -6.21
C TYR A 81 -4.78 -6.07 -4.75
N HIS A 82 -3.54 -5.63 -4.52
CA HIS A 82 -2.93 -5.61 -3.19
C HIS A 82 -2.63 -4.19 -2.74
N VAL A 83 -3.34 -3.73 -1.72
CA VAL A 83 -2.98 -2.56 -0.90
C VAL A 83 -2.00 -2.98 0.20
N ASP A 84 -2.07 -4.27 0.59
CA ASP A 84 -1.12 -4.96 1.46
C ASP A 84 -0.54 -6.14 0.68
N MET A 85 0.78 -6.18 0.52
CA MET A 85 1.48 -7.21 -0.23
C MET A 85 2.45 -7.96 0.69
N ASN A 86 2.18 -9.24 0.91
CA ASN A 86 3.06 -10.13 1.65
C ASN A 86 3.82 -11.05 0.69
N GLY A 87 5.11 -10.88 0.59
CA GLY A 87 5.96 -11.76 -0.21
C GLY A 87 7.20 -11.09 -0.78
N GLY A 88 8.22 -11.92 -1.04
CA GLY A 88 9.43 -11.44 -1.69
C GLY A 88 9.20 -10.93 -3.12
N PRO A 89 10.06 -10.04 -3.62
CA PRO A 89 11.22 -9.48 -2.92
C PRO A 89 10.89 -8.32 -1.97
N TRP A 90 9.65 -7.83 -1.96
CA TRP A 90 9.24 -6.64 -1.23
C TRP A 90 7.90 -6.86 -0.53
N ASN A 91 7.85 -6.61 0.76
CA ASN A 91 6.61 -6.49 1.51
C ASN A 91 6.07 -5.05 1.47
N ASP A 92 4.76 -4.87 1.66
CA ASP A 92 4.08 -3.60 1.87
C ASP A 92 2.92 -3.87 2.84
N ARG A 93 3.20 -3.97 4.13
CA ARG A 93 2.30 -4.57 5.12
C ARG A 93 1.97 -3.66 6.29
N TRP A 94 2.84 -2.72 6.60
CA TRP A 94 2.77 -1.97 7.86
C TRP A 94 1.71 -0.86 7.83
N ILE A 95 2.00 0.22 7.11
CA ILE A 95 1.11 1.39 6.98
C ILE A 95 0.64 1.56 5.54
N ASN A 96 -0.37 2.41 5.32
CA ASN A 96 -0.72 2.76 3.94
C ASN A 96 0.41 3.57 3.30
N THR A 97 0.94 3.09 2.18
CA THR A 97 1.96 3.77 1.37
C THR A 97 1.49 4.02 -0.06
N THR A 98 0.23 3.68 -0.36
CA THR A 98 -0.33 3.80 -1.70
C THR A 98 -0.96 5.18 -1.89
N THR A 99 -0.71 5.81 -3.04
CA THR A 99 -1.32 7.09 -3.40
C THR A 99 -2.66 6.91 -4.10
N ILE A 100 -3.58 7.85 -3.91
CA ILE A 100 -4.88 7.85 -4.58
C ILE A 100 -4.75 7.95 -6.11
N PRO A 101 -3.89 8.82 -6.68
CA PRO A 101 -3.68 8.85 -8.14
C PRO A 101 -3.27 7.50 -8.73
N LYS A 102 -2.41 6.73 -8.03
CA LYS A 102 -2.01 5.39 -8.46
C LYS A 102 -3.17 4.40 -8.43
N LEU A 103 -3.94 4.38 -7.34
CA LEU A 103 -5.14 3.54 -7.26
C LEU A 103 -6.10 3.86 -8.40
N ARG A 104 -6.38 5.14 -8.60
CA ARG A 104 -7.25 5.59 -9.70
C ARG A 104 -6.75 5.11 -11.06
N GLU A 105 -5.45 5.28 -11.34
CA GLU A 105 -4.84 4.84 -12.60
C GLU A 105 -5.00 3.33 -12.81
N GLN A 106 -4.67 2.51 -11.79
CA GLN A 106 -4.67 1.06 -11.93
C GLN A 106 -6.08 0.47 -12.01
N PHE A 107 -7.02 0.98 -11.21
CA PHE A 107 -8.42 0.53 -11.29
C PHE A 107 -9.10 1.02 -12.58
N ASN A 108 -8.74 2.21 -13.07
CA ASN A 108 -9.20 2.66 -14.38
C ASN A 108 -8.65 1.80 -15.52
N LEU A 109 -7.36 1.42 -15.45
CA LEU A 109 -6.77 0.49 -16.42
C LEU A 109 -7.53 -0.85 -16.44
N ALA A 110 -7.87 -1.40 -15.28
CA ALA A 110 -8.65 -2.63 -15.17
C ALA A 110 -10.03 -2.43 -15.83
N TYR A 111 -10.77 -1.42 -15.41
CA TYR A 111 -12.12 -1.12 -15.90
C TYR A 111 -12.16 -0.91 -17.41
N GLN A 112 -11.29 -0.06 -17.94
CA GLN A 112 -11.20 0.20 -19.40
C GLN A 112 -10.73 -1.02 -20.21
N SER A 113 -10.12 -2.00 -19.55
CA SER A 113 -9.71 -3.27 -20.17
C SER A 113 -10.76 -4.37 -20.03
N GLY A 114 -11.98 -4.06 -19.53
CA GLY A 114 -13.06 -5.04 -19.33
C GLY A 114 -12.79 -6.00 -18.16
N ILE A 115 -11.97 -5.60 -17.19
CA ILE A 115 -11.73 -6.34 -15.94
C ILE A 115 -12.61 -5.67 -14.87
N ASP A 116 -13.91 -5.96 -14.91
CA ASP A 116 -14.94 -5.24 -14.17
C ASP A 116 -16.01 -6.15 -13.51
N ASP A 117 -15.95 -7.46 -13.75
CA ASP A 117 -16.92 -8.39 -13.15
C ASP A 117 -16.66 -8.65 -11.66
N LEU A 118 -15.40 -8.64 -11.22
CA LEU A 118 -15.02 -8.90 -9.84
C LEU A 118 -13.71 -8.18 -9.48
N TRP A 119 -13.73 -7.38 -8.43
CA TRP A 119 -12.52 -6.84 -7.84
C TRP A 119 -12.36 -7.38 -6.41
N VAL A 120 -11.28 -8.13 -6.21
CA VAL A 120 -10.84 -8.62 -4.89
C VAL A 120 -9.65 -7.77 -4.46
N VAL A 121 -9.71 -7.19 -3.28
CA VAL A 121 -8.64 -6.32 -2.78
C VAL A 121 -8.10 -6.89 -1.47
N ASN A 122 -6.81 -7.25 -1.48
CA ASN A 122 -6.10 -7.58 -0.26
C ASN A 122 -5.67 -6.28 0.43
N VAL A 123 -6.18 -6.06 1.63
CA VAL A 123 -5.86 -4.89 2.44
C VAL A 123 -5.07 -5.26 3.70
N GLY A 124 -4.75 -6.55 3.90
CA GLY A 124 -4.18 -7.05 5.14
C GLY A 124 -5.13 -6.80 6.30
N ASP A 125 -4.69 -6.05 7.29
CA ASP A 125 -5.57 -5.51 8.32
C ASP A 125 -6.34 -4.29 7.80
N LEU A 126 -7.57 -4.10 8.31
CA LEU A 126 -8.38 -2.93 7.93
C LEU A 126 -7.72 -1.62 8.38
N LYS A 127 -7.01 -1.65 9.49
CA LYS A 127 -6.20 -0.56 9.99
C LYS A 127 -4.74 -0.72 9.53
N PRO A 128 -4.10 0.32 9.02
CA PRO A 128 -4.55 1.69 8.75
C PRO A 128 -4.89 1.92 7.24
N LYS A 129 -5.61 1.00 6.63
CA LYS A 129 -5.92 1.01 5.19
C LYS A 129 -7.27 1.66 4.86
N GLU A 130 -7.87 2.42 5.79
CA GLU A 130 -9.21 3.01 5.61
C GLU A 130 -9.30 3.92 4.39
N LEU A 131 -8.31 4.77 4.16
CA LEU A 131 -8.32 5.69 3.01
C LEU A 131 -8.31 4.95 1.66
N PRO A 132 -7.39 4.02 1.39
CA PRO A 132 -7.42 3.27 0.13
C PRO A 132 -8.68 2.41 0.00
N ILE A 133 -9.22 1.84 1.10
CA ILE A 133 -10.48 1.10 1.08
C ILE A 133 -11.63 2.01 0.66
N ASP A 134 -11.78 3.18 1.29
CA ASP A 134 -12.86 4.14 0.95
C ASP A 134 -12.77 4.54 -0.54
N PHE A 135 -11.56 4.86 -1.01
CA PHE A 135 -11.36 5.21 -2.41
C PHE A 135 -11.78 4.08 -3.35
N ILE A 136 -11.27 2.87 -3.13
CA ILE A 136 -11.52 1.73 -4.01
C ILE A 136 -13.02 1.38 -4.02
N MET A 137 -13.69 1.41 -2.88
CA MET A 137 -15.12 1.12 -2.80
C MET A 137 -15.97 2.17 -3.53
N ARG A 138 -15.63 3.45 -3.40
CA ARG A 138 -16.30 4.53 -4.16
C ARG A 138 -16.04 4.42 -5.66
N TYR A 139 -14.81 4.17 -6.02
CA TYR A 139 -14.42 4.00 -7.42
C TYR A 139 -15.09 2.78 -8.06
N ALA A 140 -15.15 1.65 -7.34
CA ALA A 140 -15.84 0.45 -7.81
C ALA A 140 -17.37 0.66 -7.98
N TRP A 141 -17.98 1.50 -7.13
CA TRP A 141 -19.39 1.84 -7.25
C TRP A 141 -19.68 2.68 -8.50
N ASN A 142 -18.82 3.64 -8.80
CA ASN A 142 -18.92 4.48 -10.01
C ASN A 142 -17.55 4.93 -10.48
N PRO A 143 -16.93 4.20 -11.44
CA PRO A 143 -15.62 4.54 -11.97
C PRO A 143 -15.53 5.91 -12.65
N ASP A 144 -16.65 6.45 -13.11
CA ASP A 144 -16.71 7.75 -13.78
C ASP A 144 -16.80 8.93 -12.80
N ALA A 145 -17.03 8.68 -11.51
CA ALA A 145 -17.24 9.72 -10.51
C ALA A 145 -15.98 10.46 -10.08
N ILE A 146 -14.78 9.89 -10.30
CA ILE A 146 -13.51 10.50 -9.90
C ILE A 146 -12.56 10.49 -11.10
N GLN A 147 -12.37 11.65 -11.71
CA GLN A 147 -11.45 11.82 -12.82
C GLN A 147 -9.97 11.88 -12.38
N ALA A 148 -9.04 11.86 -13.33
CA ALA A 148 -7.61 11.81 -13.02
C ALA A 148 -7.10 13.07 -12.31
N ASP A 149 -7.66 14.21 -12.61
CA ASP A 149 -7.36 15.53 -12.05
C ASP A 149 -8.18 15.87 -10.79
N GLU A 150 -9.10 15.00 -10.37
CA GLU A 150 -9.95 15.20 -9.19
C GLU A 150 -9.48 14.43 -7.95
N THR A 151 -8.33 13.77 -8.02
CA THR A 151 -7.81 12.97 -6.89
C THR A 151 -7.45 13.80 -5.65
N ASP A 152 -7.03 15.05 -5.83
CA ASP A 152 -6.75 15.96 -4.74
C ASP A 152 -8.05 16.47 -4.10
N ASP A 153 -9.09 16.74 -4.90
CA ASP A 153 -10.43 17.07 -4.41
C ASP A 153 -11.05 15.91 -3.61
N TYR A 154 -10.86 14.67 -4.08
CA TYR A 154 -11.26 13.49 -3.32
C TYR A 154 -10.57 13.43 -1.94
N LEU A 155 -9.25 13.64 -1.89
CA LEU A 155 -8.51 13.67 -0.62
C LEU A 155 -9.01 14.76 0.32
N ARG A 156 -9.30 15.94 -0.21
CA ARG A 156 -9.84 17.06 0.57
C ARG A 156 -11.24 16.72 1.12
N GLN A 157 -12.10 16.14 0.31
CA GLN A 157 -13.45 15.70 0.75
C GLN A 157 -13.36 14.58 1.81
N TRP A 158 -12.46 13.62 1.63
CA TRP A 158 -12.20 12.57 2.63
C TRP A 158 -11.72 13.18 3.96
N ALA A 159 -10.80 14.13 3.92
CA ALA A 159 -10.32 14.82 5.10
C ALA A 159 -11.43 15.63 5.78
N GLN A 160 -12.25 16.34 5.01
CA GLN A 160 -13.42 17.09 5.50
C GLN A 160 -14.43 16.19 6.21
N GLN A 161 -14.75 15.05 5.63
CA GLN A 161 -15.73 14.10 6.19
C GLN A 161 -15.23 13.49 7.52
N ASN A 162 -13.93 13.24 7.65
CA ASN A 162 -13.37 12.58 8.82
C ASN A 162 -12.91 13.53 9.93
N PHE A 163 -12.54 14.78 9.59
CA PHE A 163 -11.88 15.72 10.53
C PHE A 163 -12.52 17.12 10.55
N GLY A 164 -13.54 17.35 9.73
CA GLY A 164 -14.20 18.65 9.60
C GLY A 164 -13.53 19.58 8.60
N GLU A 165 -14.25 20.63 8.19
CA GLU A 165 -13.83 21.57 7.13
C GLU A 165 -12.55 22.36 7.51
N ALA A 166 -12.43 22.78 8.77
CA ALA A 166 -11.39 23.71 9.22
C ALA A 166 -9.95 23.26 8.92
N HIS A 167 -9.69 21.97 8.84
CA HIS A 167 -8.37 21.40 8.65
C HIS A 167 -8.25 20.49 7.42
N ALA A 168 -9.31 20.39 6.61
CA ALA A 168 -9.40 19.45 5.50
C ALA A 168 -8.26 19.65 4.48
N GLU A 169 -7.98 20.88 4.10
CA GLU A 169 -6.90 21.23 3.16
C GLU A 169 -5.52 20.83 3.70
N ALA A 170 -5.23 21.16 4.97
CA ALA A 170 -3.96 20.81 5.59
C ALA A 170 -3.78 19.28 5.68
N ILE A 171 -4.81 18.57 6.09
CA ILE A 171 -4.78 17.11 6.25
C ILE A 171 -4.64 16.42 4.89
N SER A 172 -5.40 16.82 3.87
CA SER A 172 -5.26 16.26 2.53
C SER A 172 -3.86 16.46 1.96
N GLY A 173 -3.27 17.65 2.15
CA GLY A 173 -1.89 17.95 1.78
C GLY A 173 -0.84 17.10 2.53
N LEU A 174 -1.06 16.81 3.82
CA LEU A 174 -0.19 15.91 4.59
C LEU A 174 -0.25 14.49 4.03
N VAL A 175 -1.46 13.97 3.81
CA VAL A 175 -1.69 12.62 3.29
C VAL A 175 -1.14 12.44 1.88
N ALA A 176 -1.36 13.40 0.99
CA ALA A 176 -0.80 13.40 -0.36
C ALA A 176 0.73 13.35 -0.35
N ARG A 177 1.37 14.18 0.49
CA ARG A 177 2.84 14.26 0.55
C ARG A 177 3.47 13.02 1.17
N TYR A 178 2.95 12.50 2.29
CA TYR A 178 3.57 11.32 2.89
C TYR A 178 3.46 10.09 1.99
N SER A 179 2.32 9.90 1.34
CA SER A 179 2.15 8.79 0.41
C SER A 179 3.04 8.96 -0.85
N LYS A 180 3.19 10.20 -1.37
CA LYS A 180 4.13 10.52 -2.44
C LYS A 180 5.58 10.22 -2.05
N TYR A 181 6.01 10.58 -0.84
CA TYR A 181 7.39 10.31 -0.41
C TYR A 181 7.65 8.82 -0.22
N ASN A 182 6.65 8.06 0.24
CA ASN A 182 6.72 6.60 0.30
C ASN A 182 6.72 5.93 -1.08
N LEU A 183 6.22 6.58 -2.15
CA LEU A 183 6.40 6.08 -3.51
C LEU A 183 7.85 6.15 -3.99
N TRP A 184 8.66 7.10 -3.51
CA TRP A 184 10.09 7.10 -3.81
C TRP A 184 10.76 5.86 -3.24
N ARG A 185 10.43 5.53 -2.00
CA ARG A 185 10.87 4.29 -1.36
C ARG A 185 9.97 3.96 -0.16
N LYS A 186 9.32 2.79 -0.20
CA LYS A 186 8.48 2.32 0.91
C LYS A 186 9.32 2.06 2.16
N PRO A 187 8.76 2.18 3.37
CA PRO A 187 9.49 1.95 4.62
C PRO A 187 10.16 0.58 4.68
N GLU A 188 9.47 -0.49 4.27
CA GLU A 188 9.95 -1.87 4.32
C GLU A 188 11.11 -2.16 3.37
N VAL A 189 11.39 -1.27 2.44
CA VAL A 189 12.46 -1.43 1.44
C VAL A 189 13.50 -0.32 1.51
N GLN A 190 13.52 0.44 2.60
CA GLN A 190 14.57 1.42 2.85
C GLN A 190 15.93 0.75 3.01
N SER A 191 16.98 1.45 2.65
CA SER A 191 18.37 1.05 2.91
C SER A 191 19.30 2.26 2.93
N THR A 192 20.51 2.08 3.43
CA THR A 192 21.52 3.14 3.52
C THR A 192 22.08 3.61 2.15
N ASN A 193 21.67 2.97 1.05
CA ASN A 193 22.20 3.27 -0.30
C ASN A 193 21.13 3.88 -1.23
N ILE A 194 19.91 4.18 -0.74
CA ILE A 194 18.81 4.66 -1.59
C ILE A 194 19.02 6.11 -2.00
N PHE A 195 19.35 6.96 -1.03
CA PHE A 195 19.59 8.38 -1.27
C PHE A 195 21.06 8.71 -1.06
N SER A 196 21.63 9.49 -1.96
CA SER A 196 23.06 9.80 -1.93
C SER A 196 23.41 10.73 -0.77
N VAL A 197 24.39 10.33 0.04
CA VAL A 197 24.95 11.17 1.12
C VAL A 197 26.10 12.07 0.63
N VAL A 198 26.51 11.94 -0.63
CA VAL A 198 27.63 12.71 -1.19
C VAL A 198 27.25 13.57 -2.38
N ASN A 199 26.20 13.20 -3.14
CA ASN A 199 25.82 13.91 -4.35
C ASN A 199 24.59 14.77 -4.12
N HIS A 200 24.63 16.01 -4.60
CA HIS A 200 23.50 16.94 -4.69
C HIS A 200 22.76 17.22 -3.37
N CYS A 201 23.37 16.94 -2.21
CA CYS A 201 22.73 17.01 -0.89
C CYS A 201 21.41 16.22 -0.83
N GLU A 202 21.32 15.11 -1.57
CA GLU A 202 20.06 14.38 -1.72
C GLU A 202 19.53 13.85 -0.38
N ALA A 203 20.40 13.19 0.41
CA ALA A 203 20.04 12.68 1.73
C ALA A 203 19.59 13.80 2.69
N ASP A 204 20.24 14.98 2.63
CA ASP A 204 19.85 16.13 3.47
C ASP A 204 18.47 16.66 3.07
N ARG A 205 18.24 16.86 1.77
CA ARG A 205 16.94 17.32 1.26
C ARG A 205 15.80 16.37 1.61
N VAL A 206 16.02 15.06 1.45
CA VAL A 206 15.00 14.06 1.81
C VAL A 206 14.74 14.07 3.32
N THR A 207 15.78 14.20 4.14
CA THR A 207 15.63 14.32 5.60
C THR A 207 14.80 15.57 5.95
N ASP A 208 15.10 16.72 5.35
CA ASP A 208 14.40 17.97 5.63
C ASP A 208 12.94 17.92 5.18
N LEU A 209 12.65 17.30 4.04
CA LEU A 209 11.27 17.09 3.57
C LEU A 209 10.45 16.27 4.58
N TRP A 210 10.99 15.16 5.07
CA TRP A 210 10.32 14.32 6.06
C TRP A 210 10.16 15.02 7.41
N ARG A 211 11.18 15.72 7.89
CA ARG A 211 11.10 16.49 9.15
C ARG A 211 10.07 17.61 9.09
N THR A 212 10.05 18.35 7.98
CA THR A 212 9.06 19.40 7.74
C THR A 212 7.66 18.83 7.76
N LEU A 213 7.43 17.73 7.05
CA LEU A 213 6.13 17.09 6.99
C LEU A 213 5.68 16.57 8.38
N ALA A 214 6.58 15.96 9.14
CA ALA A 214 6.28 15.48 10.49
C ALA A 214 5.96 16.65 11.46
N HIS A 215 6.68 17.76 11.34
CA HIS A 215 6.41 18.96 12.13
C HIS A 215 5.05 19.61 11.80
N GLU A 216 4.71 19.70 10.51
CA GLU A 216 3.40 20.18 10.08
C GLU A 216 2.28 19.27 10.59
N ALA A 217 2.46 17.94 10.54
CA ALA A 217 1.49 17.00 11.08
C ALA A 217 1.31 17.12 12.59
N ASP A 218 2.38 17.33 13.35
CA ASP A 218 2.29 17.62 14.79
C ASP A 218 1.51 18.93 15.05
N SER A 219 1.80 19.99 14.27
CA SER A 219 1.15 21.28 14.40
C SER A 219 -0.37 21.20 14.16
N VAL A 220 -0.78 20.51 13.09
CA VAL A 220 -2.19 20.27 12.81
C VAL A 220 -2.82 19.41 13.92
N GLY A 221 -2.11 18.40 14.42
CA GLY A 221 -2.57 17.52 15.50
C GLY A 221 -2.87 18.27 16.81
N GLN A 222 -2.08 19.31 17.14
CA GLN A 222 -2.32 20.16 18.31
C GLN A 222 -3.63 20.94 18.20
N LEU A 223 -4.05 21.29 17.01
CA LEU A 223 -5.29 22.03 16.73
C LEU A 223 -6.52 21.14 16.65
N MET A 224 -6.34 19.82 16.60
CA MET A 224 -7.47 18.88 16.45
C MET A 224 -8.39 18.92 17.68
N PRO A 225 -9.71 19.06 17.48
CA PRO A 225 -10.72 18.84 18.51
C PRO A 225 -10.56 17.44 19.13
N GLN A 226 -10.86 17.31 20.41
CA GLN A 226 -10.70 16.05 21.15
C GLN A 226 -11.40 14.87 20.47
N ALA A 227 -12.57 15.10 19.88
CA ALA A 227 -13.36 14.06 19.21
C ALA A 227 -12.63 13.43 17.99
N TYR A 228 -11.69 14.15 17.37
CA TYR A 228 -10.95 13.70 16.20
C TYR A 228 -9.52 13.25 16.48
N LYS A 229 -9.02 13.44 17.70
CA LYS A 229 -7.59 13.19 18.03
C LYS A 229 -7.17 11.76 17.77
N ASP A 230 -7.95 10.77 18.18
CA ASP A 230 -7.60 9.37 17.97
C ASP A 230 -7.59 9.00 16.50
N ALA A 231 -8.60 9.44 15.73
CA ALA A 231 -8.66 9.22 14.29
C ALA A 231 -7.52 9.94 13.56
N TYR A 232 -7.23 11.18 13.94
CA TYR A 232 -6.12 11.94 13.37
C TYR A 232 -4.77 11.29 13.66
N TYR A 233 -4.54 10.84 14.91
CA TYR A 233 -3.33 10.11 15.26
C TYR A 233 -3.17 8.86 14.39
N GLN A 234 -4.21 8.06 14.28
CA GLN A 234 -4.20 6.80 13.56
C GLN A 234 -3.99 6.96 12.05
N LEU A 235 -4.74 7.89 11.43
CA LEU A 235 -4.83 7.98 9.97
C LEU A 235 -3.85 8.97 9.35
N VAL A 236 -3.30 9.91 10.14
CA VAL A 236 -2.45 10.99 9.63
C VAL A 236 -1.12 11.08 10.40
N LEU A 237 -1.17 11.33 11.70
CA LEU A 237 0.02 11.67 12.47
C LEU A 237 0.99 10.48 12.56
N TYR A 238 0.49 9.30 12.96
CA TYR A 238 1.30 8.10 13.08
C TYR A 238 1.93 7.69 11.74
N PRO A 239 1.19 7.53 10.63
CA PRO A 239 1.78 7.17 9.34
C PRO A 239 2.85 8.15 8.86
N VAL A 240 2.62 9.45 9.01
CA VAL A 240 3.60 10.49 8.64
C VAL A 240 4.87 10.38 9.47
N LYS A 241 4.74 10.34 10.80
CA LYS A 241 5.91 10.30 11.72
C LYS A 241 6.65 8.97 11.63
N ALA A 242 5.94 7.87 11.48
CA ALA A 242 6.52 6.54 11.33
C ALA A 242 7.35 6.44 10.04
N SER A 243 6.80 6.90 8.91
CA SER A 243 7.54 6.97 7.64
C SER A 243 8.76 7.87 7.74
N ALA A 244 8.61 9.04 8.34
CA ALA A 244 9.71 10.00 8.54
C ALA A 244 10.81 9.41 9.42
N GLY A 245 10.43 8.73 10.53
CA GLY A 245 11.37 8.08 11.44
C GLY A 245 12.19 6.99 10.76
N VAL A 246 11.53 6.08 10.04
CA VAL A 246 12.22 5.02 9.30
C VAL A 246 13.14 5.60 8.23
N ALA A 247 12.69 6.55 7.42
CA ALA A 247 13.53 7.19 6.42
C ALA A 247 14.76 7.85 7.04
N GLU A 248 14.59 8.59 8.14
CA GLU A 248 15.69 9.27 8.83
C GLU A 248 16.68 8.29 9.49
N ILE A 249 16.21 7.17 10.04
CA ILE A 249 17.10 6.10 10.57
C ILE A 249 18.09 5.66 9.50
N TYR A 250 17.62 5.34 8.30
CA TYR A 250 18.48 4.88 7.22
C TYR A 250 19.42 5.97 6.70
N LEU A 251 18.95 7.22 6.58
CA LEU A 251 19.75 8.35 6.15
C LEU A 251 20.83 8.70 7.20
N ALA A 252 20.50 8.67 8.48
CA ALA A 252 21.46 8.86 9.56
C ALA A 252 22.50 7.72 9.60
N ALA A 253 22.08 6.46 9.45
CA ALA A 253 22.98 5.32 9.37
C ALA A 253 23.93 5.43 8.15
N ALA A 254 23.44 5.89 7.01
CA ALA A 254 24.26 6.14 5.82
C ALA A 254 25.35 7.18 6.08
N LYS A 255 24.98 8.30 6.73
CA LYS A 255 25.95 9.35 7.12
C LYS A 255 26.93 8.85 8.17
N ASN A 256 26.45 8.13 9.19
CA ASN A 256 27.31 7.52 10.18
C ASN A 256 28.39 6.65 9.52
N ARG A 257 28.03 5.72 8.64
CA ARG A 257 28.96 4.85 7.92
C ARG A 257 29.97 5.61 7.07
N LEU A 258 29.52 6.65 6.35
CA LEU A 258 30.41 7.49 5.55
C LEU A 258 31.40 8.24 6.43
N TYR A 259 30.93 8.92 7.48
CA TYR A 259 31.76 9.76 8.33
C TYR A 259 32.72 8.93 9.19
N ALA A 260 32.31 7.75 9.65
CA ALA A 260 33.20 6.80 10.32
C ALA A 260 34.37 6.37 9.42
N ARG A 261 34.09 6.04 8.16
CA ARG A 261 35.16 5.71 7.16
C ARG A 261 36.09 6.88 6.88
N GLN A 262 35.61 8.12 7.03
CA GLN A 262 36.40 9.35 6.89
C GLN A 262 37.14 9.76 8.17
N GLY A 263 36.96 9.01 9.28
CA GLY A 263 37.54 9.36 10.59
C GLY A 263 36.92 10.62 11.22
N ARG A 264 35.72 11.00 10.84
CA ARG A 264 35.03 12.20 11.36
C ARG A 264 34.34 11.89 12.68
N VAL A 265 34.59 12.71 13.71
CA VAL A 265 33.96 12.58 15.05
C VAL A 265 32.43 12.69 14.99
N THR A 266 31.90 13.49 14.07
CA THR A 266 30.47 13.64 13.85
C THR A 266 29.74 12.35 13.44
N ALA A 267 30.46 11.27 13.12
CA ALA A 267 29.86 9.94 12.96
C ALA A 267 29.08 9.52 14.21
N ASN A 268 29.60 9.83 15.42
CA ASN A 268 28.94 9.49 16.68
C ASN A 268 27.61 10.23 16.89
N ASP A 269 27.46 11.44 16.35
CA ASP A 269 26.21 12.19 16.43
C ASP A 269 25.09 11.47 15.65
N TYR A 270 25.44 10.94 14.48
CA TYR A 270 24.49 10.16 13.67
C TYR A 270 24.17 8.79 14.29
N ALA A 271 25.11 8.15 15.00
CA ALA A 271 24.85 6.93 15.74
C ALA A 271 23.81 7.19 16.87
N ARG A 272 24.04 8.21 17.69
CA ARG A 272 23.08 8.64 18.71
C ARG A 272 21.70 8.99 18.11
N ARG A 273 21.70 9.67 16.98
CA ARG A 273 20.45 10.02 16.29
C ARG A 273 19.63 8.78 15.90
N VAL A 274 20.28 7.73 15.42
CA VAL A 274 19.62 6.45 15.11
C VAL A 274 18.98 5.86 16.37
N GLU A 275 19.69 5.82 17.50
CA GLU A 275 19.20 5.29 18.78
C GLU A 275 17.97 6.10 19.29
N GLU A 276 18.03 7.44 19.18
CA GLU A 276 16.90 8.31 19.52
C GLU A 276 15.67 8.00 18.68
N LEU A 277 15.84 7.83 17.36
CA LEU A 277 14.74 7.55 16.44
C LEU A 277 14.09 6.19 16.71
N TYR A 278 14.89 5.17 17.06
CA TYR A 278 14.35 3.89 17.50
C TYR A 278 13.53 4.01 18.79
N THR A 279 14.00 4.84 19.73
CA THR A 279 13.26 5.10 20.97
C THR A 279 11.91 5.78 20.66
N VAL A 280 11.91 6.77 19.75
CA VAL A 280 10.69 7.46 19.32
C VAL A 280 9.72 6.50 18.66
N ASP A 281 10.18 5.64 17.73
CA ASP A 281 9.35 4.64 17.06
C ASP A 281 8.72 3.67 18.08
N THR A 282 9.50 3.17 19.03
CA THR A 282 9.03 2.30 20.10
C THR A 282 7.91 2.96 20.93
N VAL A 283 8.09 4.22 21.32
CA VAL A 283 7.09 4.98 22.11
C VAL A 283 5.82 5.22 21.29
N MET A 284 5.94 5.61 20.04
CA MET A 284 4.79 5.85 19.17
C MET A 284 3.99 4.58 18.91
N THR A 285 4.68 3.47 18.66
CA THR A 285 4.08 2.16 18.44
C THR A 285 3.39 1.65 19.72
N ALA A 286 4.02 1.83 20.89
CA ALA A 286 3.40 1.48 22.16
C ALA A 286 2.14 2.32 22.44
N TYR A 287 2.16 3.61 22.11
CA TYR A 287 0.98 4.47 22.22
C TYR A 287 -0.15 3.98 21.31
N TYR A 288 0.14 3.69 20.03
CA TYR A 288 -0.86 3.18 19.09
C TYR A 288 -1.50 1.88 19.59
N ASN A 289 -0.69 0.92 20.00
CA ASN A 289 -1.17 -0.40 20.39
C ASN A 289 -1.86 -0.44 21.77
N LYS A 290 -1.43 0.40 22.72
CA LYS A 290 -1.85 0.24 24.15
C LYS A 290 -2.70 1.38 24.67
N VAL A 291 -2.64 2.56 24.07
CA VAL A 291 -3.27 3.78 24.62
C VAL A 291 -4.36 4.31 23.70
N LEU A 292 -4.09 4.36 22.39
CA LEU A 292 -5.02 4.87 21.39
C LEU A 292 -6.39 4.18 21.51
N ALA A 293 -7.45 4.96 21.56
CA ALA A 293 -8.83 4.47 21.72
C ALA A 293 -9.00 3.46 22.88
N GLY A 294 -8.31 3.69 23.99
CA GLY A 294 -8.34 2.81 25.16
C GLY A 294 -7.68 1.44 24.95
N GLY A 295 -6.72 1.32 24.04
CA GLY A 295 -6.03 0.07 23.70
C GLY A 295 -6.80 -0.86 22.77
N LYS A 296 -7.89 -0.37 22.14
CA LYS A 296 -8.72 -1.16 21.22
C LYS A 296 -7.90 -1.76 20.05
N TRP A 297 -6.83 -1.10 19.65
CA TRP A 297 -6.00 -1.47 18.50
C TRP A 297 -4.71 -2.18 18.89
N GLU A 298 -4.71 -2.87 20.04
CA GLU A 298 -3.54 -3.66 20.46
C GLU A 298 -3.11 -4.64 19.37
N LYS A 299 -1.81 -4.66 19.09
CA LYS A 299 -1.13 -5.49 18.06
C LYS A 299 -1.33 -5.06 16.60
N MET A 300 -2.10 -4.02 16.30
CA MET A 300 -2.21 -3.54 14.90
C MET A 300 -0.88 -3.05 14.34
N MET A 301 -0.03 -2.42 15.17
CA MET A 301 1.31 -1.99 14.78
C MET A 301 2.34 -2.95 15.37
N SER A 302 2.34 -4.22 14.92
CA SER A 302 3.24 -5.28 15.39
C SER A 302 4.26 -5.72 14.36
N ASP A 303 4.15 -5.25 13.12
CA ASP A 303 5.12 -5.55 12.06
C ASP A 303 6.50 -4.96 12.37
N ILE A 304 7.52 -5.55 11.79
CA ILE A 304 8.89 -5.08 11.91
C ILE A 304 9.06 -3.85 11.02
N HIS A 305 9.24 -2.68 11.63
CA HIS A 305 9.37 -1.41 10.92
C HIS A 305 10.73 -1.21 10.28
N SER A 306 11.74 -1.89 10.78
CA SER A 306 13.11 -1.83 10.28
C SER A 306 13.71 -3.22 10.26
N VAL A 307 14.31 -3.60 9.14
CA VAL A 307 15.09 -4.83 9.06
C VAL A 307 16.35 -4.65 9.90
N SER A 308 16.74 -5.68 10.67
CA SER A 308 17.97 -5.64 11.49
C SER A 308 19.17 -5.18 10.68
N TYR A 309 19.86 -4.17 11.18
CA TYR A 309 21.08 -3.64 10.58
C TYR A 309 22.29 -4.35 11.14
N THR A 310 22.70 -5.42 10.54
CA THR A 310 24.04 -5.96 10.68
C THR A 310 24.92 -5.53 9.51
#